data_1a4bae8053526f3a1c7d8b6d0e77a391
#
_entry.id   1a4bae8053526f3a1c7d8b6d0e77a391
#
_cell.length_a   1.000
_cell.length_b   1.000
_cell.length_c   1.000
_cell.angle_alpha   90.00
_cell.angle_beta   90.00
_cell.angle_gamma   90.00
#
_symmetry.space_group_name_H-M   'P 1'
#
loop_
_entity.id
_entity.type
_entity.pdbx_description
1 polymer ?
#
loop_
_entity_poly.entity_id
_entity_poly.type
_entity_poly.pdbx_seq_one_letter_code
_entity_poly.pdbx_strand_id
1 'polypeptide(L)'
;MNENDIKRISRLTAILTQLQTKRLLKATELADKFAVNVRTIYRDIRALEQAGVPILTEDGKGYSLMEGYKIPPVMFSESEANALITVEQLVLKNKDSSLIKEYTEAINKIKAVLQYSTKEKTELLSKRVAVSHAVSEINASNSLMIVQSALTNFQVLNITYQSGERNEKTERLIEPFALYYSLQENWTLIAFCRLRKDYRMFRLDRILKIHQTRLKFTQHKMTLEKYLAEKEKKFKTPDIPLS
;
A
#
# COMPACT_ATOMS: atom_id res chain seq x y z
N MET A 1 20.34 32.88 -14.47
CA MET A 1 18.98 32.30 -14.42
C MET A 1 18.16 33.19 -13.50
N ASN A 2 17.04 33.74 -13.95
CA ASN A 2 16.27 34.73 -13.19
C ASN A 2 15.48 34.00 -12.09
N GLU A 3 15.27 34.64 -10.92
CA GLU A 3 14.52 34.02 -9.79
C GLU A 3 13.12 33.54 -10.20
N ASN A 4 12.48 34.23 -11.13
CA ASN A 4 11.20 33.83 -11.70
C ASN A 4 11.29 32.55 -12.54
N ASP A 5 12.43 32.26 -13.18
CA ASP A 5 12.63 31.03 -13.96
C ASP A 5 12.81 29.84 -13.05
N ILE A 6 13.53 30.02 -11.93
CA ILE A 6 13.70 28.97 -10.91
C ILE A 6 12.34 28.60 -10.30
N LYS A 7 11.53 29.60 -9.93
CA LYS A 7 10.17 29.39 -9.40
C LYS A 7 9.28 28.66 -10.41
N ARG A 8 9.40 28.97 -11.71
CA ARG A 8 8.64 28.34 -12.77
C ARG A 8 9.06 26.87 -12.97
N ILE A 9 10.36 26.58 -13.02
CA ILE A 9 10.89 25.22 -13.18
C ILE A 9 10.44 24.34 -12.01
N SER A 10 10.58 24.83 -10.78
CA SER A 10 10.12 24.11 -9.57
C SER A 10 8.62 23.80 -9.64
N ARG A 11 7.80 24.75 -10.13
CA ARG A 11 6.36 24.54 -10.29
C ARG A 11 6.04 23.52 -11.40
N LEU A 12 6.71 23.58 -12.55
CA LEU A 12 6.54 22.59 -13.64
C LEU A 12 6.83 21.16 -13.13
N THR A 13 7.93 20.98 -12.42
CA THR A 13 8.29 19.68 -11.81
C THR A 13 7.22 19.22 -10.80
N ALA A 14 6.73 20.13 -9.97
CA ALA A 14 5.71 19.81 -8.98
C ALA A 14 4.34 19.49 -9.62
N ILE A 15 3.95 20.17 -10.71
CA ILE A 15 2.74 19.84 -11.49
C ILE A 15 2.88 18.44 -12.08
N LEU A 16 4.03 18.13 -12.66
CA LEU A 16 4.33 16.84 -13.25
C LEU A 16 4.19 15.71 -12.20
N THR A 17 4.77 15.89 -11.01
CA THR A 17 4.62 14.96 -9.89
C THR A 17 3.16 14.78 -9.46
N GLN A 18 2.36 15.87 -9.45
CA GLN A 18 0.93 15.76 -9.12
C GLN A 18 0.15 14.96 -10.16
N LEU A 19 0.43 15.15 -11.45
CA LEU A 19 -0.18 14.39 -12.54
C LEU A 19 0.16 12.89 -12.49
N GLN A 20 1.29 12.51 -11.85
CA GLN A 20 1.64 11.12 -11.61
C GLN A 20 0.81 10.48 -10.49
N THR A 21 0.47 11.25 -9.46
CA THR A 21 -0.16 10.72 -8.24
C THR A 21 -1.67 10.71 -8.31
N LYS A 22 -2.27 11.60 -9.11
CA LYS A 22 -3.72 11.72 -9.25
C LYS A 22 -4.15 11.40 -10.68
N ARG A 23 -5.21 10.60 -10.80
CA ARG A 23 -5.76 10.20 -12.10
C ARG A 23 -6.30 11.37 -12.92
N LEU A 24 -6.78 12.42 -12.28
CA LEU A 24 -7.32 13.62 -12.91
C LEU A 24 -7.10 14.84 -12.00
N LEU A 25 -6.64 15.97 -12.55
CA LEU A 25 -6.36 17.21 -11.83
C LEU A 25 -7.00 18.41 -12.53
N LYS A 26 -7.74 19.23 -11.81
CA LYS A 26 -8.32 20.48 -12.34
C LYS A 26 -7.29 21.61 -12.31
N ALA A 27 -7.36 22.51 -13.31
CA ALA A 27 -6.50 23.69 -13.36
C ALA A 27 -6.68 24.61 -12.13
N THR A 28 -7.89 24.68 -11.58
CA THR A 28 -8.21 25.43 -10.37
C THR A 28 -7.52 24.86 -9.14
N GLU A 29 -7.53 23.53 -8.96
CA GLU A 29 -6.83 22.85 -7.85
C GLU A 29 -5.31 23.11 -7.88
N LEU A 30 -4.73 23.09 -9.07
CA LEU A 30 -3.31 23.40 -9.25
C LEU A 30 -3.02 24.89 -8.99
N ALA A 31 -3.89 25.80 -9.45
CA ALA A 31 -3.77 27.23 -9.24
C ALA A 31 -3.79 27.58 -7.74
N ASP A 32 -4.73 27.01 -6.99
CA ASP A 32 -4.84 27.20 -5.55
C ASP A 32 -3.62 26.63 -4.82
N LYS A 33 -3.20 25.41 -5.17
CA LYS A 33 -2.04 24.76 -4.54
C LYS A 33 -0.73 25.51 -4.72
N PHE A 34 -0.51 26.11 -5.89
CA PHE A 34 0.73 26.83 -6.19
C PHE A 34 0.61 28.34 -6.03
N ALA A 35 -0.53 28.84 -5.52
CA ALA A 35 -0.83 30.26 -5.33
C ALA A 35 -0.57 31.10 -6.62
N VAL A 36 -1.03 30.61 -7.76
CA VAL A 36 -0.90 31.26 -9.06
C VAL A 36 -2.25 31.34 -9.76
N ASN A 37 -2.34 32.25 -10.78
CA ASN A 37 -3.54 32.34 -11.58
C ASN A 37 -3.72 31.09 -12.47
N VAL A 38 -4.97 30.67 -12.70
CA VAL A 38 -5.34 29.53 -13.57
C VAL A 38 -4.72 29.65 -14.97
N ARG A 39 -4.62 30.89 -15.51
CA ARG A 39 -3.95 31.16 -16.79
C ARG A 39 -2.47 30.77 -16.77
N THR A 40 -1.81 30.90 -15.62
CA THR A 40 -0.43 30.43 -15.43
C THR A 40 -0.35 28.93 -15.52
N ILE A 41 -1.28 28.22 -14.90
CA ILE A 41 -1.36 26.74 -14.99
C ILE A 41 -1.54 26.28 -16.44
N TYR A 42 -2.42 26.91 -17.21
CA TYR A 42 -2.58 26.59 -18.63
C TYR A 42 -1.29 26.77 -19.44
N ARG A 43 -0.51 27.81 -19.15
CA ARG A 43 0.80 28.01 -19.79
C ARG A 43 1.82 26.94 -19.35
N ASP A 44 1.78 26.54 -18.10
CA ASP A 44 2.68 25.54 -17.57
C ASP A 44 2.33 24.14 -18.12
N ILE A 45 1.05 23.79 -18.23
CA ILE A 45 0.61 22.54 -18.88
C ILE A 45 1.08 22.51 -20.34
N ARG A 46 0.85 23.58 -21.10
CA ARG A 46 1.34 23.66 -22.50
C ARG A 46 2.86 23.54 -22.60
N ALA A 47 3.61 24.09 -21.65
CA ALA A 47 5.05 23.96 -21.63
C ALA A 47 5.50 22.51 -21.38
N LEU A 48 4.80 21.78 -20.54
CA LEU A 48 5.04 20.34 -20.32
C LEU A 48 4.69 19.53 -21.56
N GLU A 49 3.57 19.80 -22.23
CA GLU A 49 3.19 19.16 -23.51
C GLU A 49 4.25 19.41 -24.60
N GLN A 50 4.72 20.65 -24.73
CA GLN A 50 5.80 21.01 -25.65
C GLN A 50 7.13 20.34 -25.33
N ALA A 51 7.37 20.03 -24.04
CA ALA A 51 8.51 19.25 -23.57
C ALA A 51 8.35 17.73 -23.80
N GLY A 52 7.23 17.29 -24.45
CA GLY A 52 6.99 15.89 -24.78
C GLY A 52 6.27 15.08 -23.71
N VAL A 53 5.72 15.74 -22.68
CA VAL A 53 4.91 15.05 -21.67
C VAL A 53 3.51 14.79 -22.26
N PRO A 54 3.05 13.53 -22.40
CA PRO A 54 1.75 13.22 -22.98
C PRO A 54 0.63 13.47 -21.97
N ILE A 55 0.17 14.72 -21.91
CA ILE A 55 -0.94 15.15 -21.08
C ILE A 55 -2.23 15.01 -21.88
N LEU A 56 -3.21 14.33 -21.31
CA LEU A 56 -4.57 14.25 -21.83
C LEU A 56 -5.41 15.34 -21.17
N THR A 57 -6.06 16.14 -22.00
CA THR A 57 -7.01 17.16 -21.56
C THR A 57 -8.43 16.63 -21.73
N GLU A 58 -9.19 16.55 -20.66
CA GLU A 58 -10.62 16.28 -20.67
C GLU A 58 -11.38 17.59 -20.44
N ASP A 59 -12.10 18.05 -21.46
CA ASP A 59 -12.83 19.30 -21.42
C ASP A 59 -13.78 19.38 -20.22
N GLY A 60 -13.66 20.44 -19.43
CA GLY A 60 -14.44 20.67 -18.21
C GLY A 60 -14.08 19.77 -17.02
N LYS A 61 -13.24 18.73 -17.18
CA LYS A 61 -12.87 17.80 -16.11
C LYS A 61 -11.44 18.01 -15.59
N GLY A 62 -10.46 18.25 -16.48
CA GLY A 62 -9.09 18.52 -16.07
C GLY A 62 -8.03 17.82 -16.92
N TYR A 63 -6.88 17.56 -16.31
CA TYR A 63 -5.68 17.00 -16.93
C TYR A 63 -5.31 15.66 -16.32
N SER A 64 -4.87 14.74 -17.17
CA SER A 64 -4.32 13.44 -16.77
C SER A 64 -3.09 13.10 -17.60
N LEU A 65 -2.26 12.17 -17.16
CA LEU A 65 -1.21 11.60 -18.00
C LEU A 65 -1.75 10.42 -18.80
N MET A 66 -1.21 10.24 -20.00
CA MET A 66 -1.48 9.05 -20.80
C MET A 66 -1.12 7.78 -20.02
N GLU A 67 -1.97 6.78 -20.04
CA GLU A 67 -1.75 5.52 -19.33
C GLU A 67 -0.45 4.84 -19.78
N GLY A 68 0.35 4.39 -18.81
CA GLY A 68 1.65 3.77 -19.08
C GLY A 68 2.82 4.75 -19.26
N TYR A 69 2.60 6.06 -19.26
CA TYR A 69 3.70 7.02 -19.29
C TYR A 69 4.46 7.02 -17.96
N LYS A 70 5.72 6.59 -18.02
CA LYS A 70 6.64 6.58 -16.88
C LYS A 70 7.53 7.83 -16.95
N ILE A 71 7.41 8.67 -15.95
CA ILE A 71 8.24 9.88 -15.84
C ILE A 71 9.64 9.51 -15.30
N PRO A 72 10.70 10.24 -15.72
CA PRO A 72 12.07 10.05 -15.21
C PRO A 72 12.18 10.20 -13.69
N PRO A 73 13.30 9.80 -13.09
CA PRO A 73 13.39 9.36 -11.71
C PRO A 73 12.82 10.37 -10.71
N VAL A 74 11.97 9.86 -9.81
CA VAL A 74 11.55 10.59 -8.62
C VAL A 74 12.83 10.96 -7.84
N MET A 75 13.03 12.25 -7.55
CA MET A 75 14.13 12.70 -6.71
C MET A 75 13.72 12.57 -5.25
N PHE A 76 14.48 11.83 -4.48
CA PHE A 76 14.29 11.73 -3.04
C PHE A 76 15.24 12.70 -2.32
N SER A 77 14.74 13.41 -1.32
CA SER A 77 15.58 14.09 -0.33
C SER A 77 16.29 13.07 0.56
N GLU A 78 17.33 13.49 1.26
CA GLU A 78 18.06 12.63 2.20
C GLU A 78 17.12 12.10 3.30
N SER A 79 16.22 12.93 3.82
CA SER A 79 15.26 12.53 4.86
C SER A 79 14.25 11.47 4.37
N GLU A 80 13.76 11.60 3.15
CA GLU A 80 12.86 10.60 2.56
C GLU A 80 13.58 9.27 2.31
N ALA A 81 14.80 9.32 1.79
CA ALA A 81 15.62 8.12 1.60
C ALA A 81 15.92 7.43 2.94
N ASN A 82 16.28 8.18 3.99
CA ASN A 82 16.53 7.65 5.33
C ASN A 82 15.27 7.00 5.95
N ALA A 83 14.09 7.61 5.76
CA ALA A 83 12.83 7.03 6.20
C ALA A 83 12.55 5.67 5.52
N LEU A 84 12.74 5.58 4.20
CA LEU A 84 12.57 4.33 3.45
C LEU A 84 13.52 3.23 3.92
N ILE A 85 14.80 3.55 4.17
CA ILE A 85 15.79 2.58 4.68
C ILE A 85 15.47 2.11 6.11
N THR A 86 14.95 3.01 6.95
CA THR A 86 14.52 2.62 8.30
C THR A 86 13.34 1.66 8.25
N VAL A 87 12.35 1.92 7.39
CA VAL A 87 11.20 1.01 7.16
C VAL A 87 11.67 -0.33 6.56
N GLU A 88 12.69 -0.34 5.70
CA GLU A 88 13.27 -1.58 5.19
C GLU A 88 13.70 -2.52 6.32
N GLN A 89 14.35 -2.01 7.37
CA GLN A 89 14.78 -2.83 8.50
C GLN A 89 13.59 -3.43 9.26
N LEU A 90 12.47 -2.73 9.35
CA LEU A 90 11.23 -3.24 9.93
C LEU A 90 10.62 -4.33 9.04
N VAL A 91 10.59 -4.11 7.72
CA VAL A 91 10.02 -5.09 6.77
C VAL A 91 10.86 -6.35 6.69
N LEU A 92 12.19 -6.26 6.72
CA LEU A 92 13.08 -7.44 6.71
C LEU A 92 12.89 -8.35 7.94
N LYS A 93 12.27 -7.83 9.00
CA LYS A 93 11.91 -8.59 10.19
C LYS A 93 10.47 -9.10 10.16
N ASN A 94 9.73 -8.85 9.09
CA ASN A 94 8.37 -9.36 8.95
C ASN A 94 8.37 -10.88 8.79
N LYS A 95 7.26 -11.52 9.20
CA LYS A 95 7.10 -12.99 9.14
C LYS A 95 6.54 -13.47 7.81
N ASP A 96 6.14 -12.55 6.90
CA ASP A 96 5.66 -12.90 5.57
C ASP A 96 6.75 -12.71 4.52
N SER A 97 7.20 -13.81 3.93
CA SER A 97 8.28 -13.82 2.95
C SER A 97 7.90 -13.16 1.60
N SER A 98 6.61 -13.17 1.25
CA SER A 98 6.14 -12.50 0.03
C SER A 98 6.24 -10.99 0.15
N LEU A 99 5.91 -10.43 1.31
CA LEU A 99 6.08 -9.00 1.59
C LEU A 99 7.56 -8.61 1.54
N ILE A 100 8.43 -9.38 2.20
CA ILE A 100 9.87 -9.10 2.20
C ILE A 100 10.40 -9.05 0.77
N LYS A 101 10.07 -10.03 -0.05
CA LYS A 101 10.53 -10.13 -1.45
C LYS A 101 10.09 -8.90 -2.25
N GLU A 102 8.80 -8.63 -2.32
CA GLU A 102 8.25 -7.53 -3.13
C GLU A 102 8.76 -6.15 -2.64
N TYR A 103 8.87 -5.96 -1.32
CA TYR A 103 9.44 -4.73 -0.77
C TYR A 103 10.92 -4.58 -1.13
N THR A 104 11.72 -5.67 -1.01
CA THR A 104 13.15 -5.64 -1.36
C THR A 104 13.36 -5.31 -2.84
N GLU A 105 12.55 -5.87 -3.73
CA GLU A 105 12.59 -5.52 -5.15
C GLU A 105 12.24 -4.06 -5.41
N ALA A 106 11.22 -3.53 -4.75
CA ALA A 106 10.81 -2.13 -4.87
C ALA A 106 11.86 -1.17 -4.31
N ILE A 107 12.38 -1.42 -3.11
CA ILE A 107 13.37 -0.54 -2.47
C ILE A 107 14.70 -0.53 -3.22
N ASN A 108 15.10 -1.65 -3.83
CA ASN A 108 16.31 -1.72 -4.66
C ASN A 108 16.19 -0.84 -5.92
N LYS A 109 15.00 -0.78 -6.55
CA LYS A 109 14.73 0.15 -7.66
C LYS A 109 14.85 1.61 -7.21
N ILE A 110 14.35 1.94 -6.01
CA ILE A 110 14.48 3.29 -5.43
C ILE A 110 15.95 3.60 -5.13
N LYS A 111 16.68 2.70 -4.48
CA LYS A 111 18.11 2.87 -4.18
C LYS A 111 18.96 3.08 -5.44
N ALA A 112 18.57 2.47 -6.56
CA ALA A 112 19.30 2.61 -7.83
C ALA A 112 19.24 4.03 -8.40
N VAL A 113 18.21 4.80 -8.08
CA VAL A 113 18.01 6.20 -8.56
C VAL A 113 18.43 7.26 -7.54
N LEU A 114 18.90 6.88 -6.35
CA LEU A 114 19.43 7.83 -5.37
C LEU A 114 20.74 8.44 -5.86
N GLN A 115 20.94 9.74 -5.55
CA GLN A 115 22.21 10.40 -5.79
C GLN A 115 23.35 9.73 -4.97
N TYR A 116 24.56 9.76 -5.50
CA TYR A 116 25.71 9.06 -4.90
C TYR A 116 25.93 9.43 -3.40
N SER A 117 25.89 10.70 -3.06
CA SER A 117 26.05 11.19 -1.67
C SER A 117 24.95 10.68 -0.73
N THR A 118 23.71 10.59 -1.21
CA THR A 118 22.58 10.06 -0.44
C THR A 118 22.71 8.55 -0.29
N LYS A 119 23.20 7.85 -1.30
CA LYS A 119 23.41 6.40 -1.29
C LYS A 119 24.42 5.96 -0.22
N GLU A 120 25.58 6.64 -0.11
CA GLU A 120 26.57 6.33 0.94
C GLU A 120 26.00 6.51 2.36
N LYS A 121 25.22 7.59 2.60
CA LYS A 121 24.56 7.85 3.88
C LYS A 121 23.50 6.80 4.21
N THR A 122 22.70 6.38 3.23
CA THR A 122 21.68 5.34 3.43
C THR A 122 22.30 3.97 3.69
N GLU A 123 23.43 3.62 3.06
CA GLU A 123 24.19 2.39 3.33
C GLU A 123 24.79 2.42 4.76
N LEU A 124 25.29 3.57 5.21
CA LEU A 124 25.75 3.74 6.59
C LEU A 124 24.61 3.56 7.60
N LEU A 125 23.43 4.15 7.31
CA LEU A 125 22.26 4.06 8.17
C LEU A 125 21.75 2.61 8.26
N SER A 126 21.67 1.90 7.14
CA SER A 126 21.20 0.50 7.12
C SER A 126 22.02 -0.43 8.01
N LYS A 127 23.32 -0.16 8.16
CA LYS A 127 24.22 -0.90 9.07
C LYS A 127 24.10 -0.50 10.54
N ARG A 128 23.43 0.61 10.84
CA ARG A 128 23.28 1.18 12.20
C ARG A 128 21.88 1.09 12.75
N VAL A 129 20.90 0.72 11.94
CA VAL A 129 19.53 0.47 12.38
C VAL A 129 19.35 -1.02 12.58
N ALA A 130 18.98 -1.42 13.80
CA ALA A 130 18.65 -2.79 14.13
C ALA A 130 17.25 -2.86 14.73
N VAL A 131 16.48 -3.86 14.37
CA VAL A 131 15.17 -4.16 14.95
C VAL A 131 15.27 -5.44 15.75
N SER A 132 14.93 -5.39 17.03
CA SER A 132 14.92 -6.56 17.90
C SER A 132 13.80 -7.53 17.49
N HIS A 133 14.07 -8.83 17.59
CA HIS A 133 13.07 -9.87 17.45
C HIS A 133 12.59 -10.35 18.82
N ALA A 134 11.28 -10.49 18.98
CA ALA A 134 10.78 -11.47 19.92
C ALA A 134 11.03 -12.88 19.30
N VAL A 135 11.87 -13.67 19.94
CA VAL A 135 12.16 -15.05 19.51
C VAL A 135 10.88 -15.87 19.67
N SER A 136 10.07 -15.96 18.65
CA SER A 136 9.00 -16.93 18.57
C SER A 136 9.18 -17.72 17.26
N GLU A 137 9.38 -19.03 17.40
CA GLU A 137 9.31 -20.00 16.32
C GLU A 137 7.88 -20.07 15.77
N ILE A 138 7.45 -19.05 15.05
CA ILE A 138 6.12 -19.03 14.44
C ILE A 138 6.32 -19.16 12.94
N ASN A 139 5.58 -20.07 12.33
CA ASN A 139 5.61 -20.35 10.90
C ASN A 139 5.53 -19.06 10.08
N ALA A 140 6.52 -18.85 9.21
CA ALA A 140 6.50 -17.76 8.25
C ALA A 140 5.34 -17.97 7.27
N SER A 141 4.63 -16.92 6.94
CA SER A 141 3.62 -16.97 5.89
C SER A 141 4.22 -16.54 4.54
N ASN A 142 3.59 -16.94 3.45
CA ASN A 142 3.91 -16.51 2.08
C ASN A 142 2.61 -16.17 1.34
N SER A 143 1.63 -15.62 2.04
CA SER A 143 0.26 -15.51 1.54
C SER A 143 -0.21 -14.07 1.39
N LEU A 144 0.54 -13.09 1.93
CA LEU A 144 0.09 -11.71 2.03
C LEU A 144 -0.19 -11.09 0.66
N MET A 145 0.71 -11.27 -0.31
CA MET A 145 0.55 -10.72 -1.67
C MET A 145 -0.66 -11.32 -2.39
N ILE A 146 -0.90 -12.62 -2.22
CA ILE A 146 -2.08 -13.31 -2.81
C ILE A 146 -3.36 -12.74 -2.20
N VAL A 147 -3.38 -12.55 -0.88
CA VAL A 147 -4.52 -11.99 -0.16
C VAL A 147 -4.79 -10.54 -0.57
N GLN A 148 -3.76 -9.71 -0.67
CA GLN A 148 -3.88 -8.32 -1.12
C GLN A 148 -4.46 -8.24 -2.54
N SER A 149 -3.93 -9.04 -3.46
CA SER A 149 -4.44 -9.11 -4.83
C SER A 149 -5.91 -9.54 -4.87
N ALA A 150 -6.28 -10.57 -4.12
CA ALA A 150 -7.66 -11.07 -4.08
C ALA A 150 -8.64 -10.06 -3.45
N LEU A 151 -8.19 -9.32 -2.43
CA LEU A 151 -8.96 -8.28 -1.75
C LEU A 151 -9.27 -7.12 -2.71
N THR A 152 -8.27 -6.63 -3.43
CA THR A 152 -8.42 -5.49 -4.35
C THR A 152 -9.18 -5.83 -5.63
N ASN A 153 -9.16 -7.11 -6.05
CA ASN A 153 -9.85 -7.61 -7.25
C ASN A 153 -11.19 -8.29 -6.94
N PHE A 154 -11.67 -8.26 -5.67
CA PHE A 154 -12.90 -8.91 -5.22
C PHE A 154 -12.96 -10.40 -5.59
N GLN A 155 -11.85 -11.11 -5.41
CA GLN A 155 -11.69 -12.48 -5.83
C GLN A 155 -11.80 -13.44 -4.65
N VAL A 156 -12.60 -14.50 -4.82
CA VAL A 156 -12.76 -15.54 -3.80
C VAL A 156 -11.50 -16.37 -3.69
N LEU A 157 -11.05 -16.62 -2.46
CA LEU A 157 -9.95 -17.50 -2.15
C LEU A 157 -10.43 -18.87 -1.68
N ASN A 158 -9.74 -19.92 -2.11
CA ASN A 158 -9.81 -21.25 -1.47
C ASN A 158 -8.59 -21.40 -0.57
N ILE A 159 -8.84 -21.65 0.73
CA ILE A 159 -7.78 -21.84 1.72
C ILE A 159 -7.90 -23.18 2.41
N THR A 160 -6.76 -23.84 2.67
CA THR A 160 -6.65 -24.92 3.66
C THR A 160 -6.15 -24.28 4.95
N TYR A 161 -7.01 -24.24 5.97
CA TYR A 161 -6.75 -23.57 7.24
C TYR A 161 -6.62 -24.56 8.38
N GLN A 162 -5.59 -24.39 9.22
CA GLN A 162 -5.35 -25.20 10.41
C GLN A 162 -5.84 -24.44 11.66
N SER A 163 -6.84 -24.97 12.37
CA SER A 163 -7.34 -24.36 13.60
C SER A 163 -6.34 -24.55 14.75
N GLY A 164 -6.22 -23.54 15.65
CA GLY A 164 -5.23 -23.57 16.73
C GLY A 164 -5.55 -24.55 17.86
N GLU A 165 -6.83 -24.77 18.15
CA GLU A 165 -7.26 -25.56 19.32
C GLU A 165 -7.37 -27.07 19.06
N ARG A 166 -7.74 -27.45 17.83
CA ARG A 166 -8.00 -28.86 17.48
C ARG A 166 -7.06 -29.45 16.45
N ASN A 167 -6.10 -28.67 15.98
CA ASN A 167 -5.18 -29.05 14.89
C ASN A 167 -5.90 -29.55 13.59
N GLU A 168 -7.19 -29.24 13.46
CA GLU A 168 -8.01 -29.68 12.34
C GLU A 168 -7.72 -28.87 11.10
N LYS A 169 -7.51 -29.55 9.99
CA LYS A 169 -7.35 -28.95 8.67
C LYS A 169 -8.71 -28.86 8.00
N THR A 170 -9.10 -27.66 7.57
CA THR A 170 -10.39 -27.43 6.91
C THR A 170 -10.19 -26.64 5.62
N GLU A 171 -10.87 -27.05 4.55
CA GLU A 171 -10.96 -26.27 3.31
C GLU A 171 -12.11 -25.27 3.38
N ARG A 172 -11.84 -24.03 2.94
CA ARG A 172 -12.82 -22.95 3.00
C ARG A 172 -12.73 -22.05 1.79
N LEU A 173 -13.89 -21.71 1.23
CA LEU A 173 -14.03 -20.58 0.32
C LEU A 173 -14.31 -19.34 1.15
N ILE A 174 -13.47 -18.32 0.96
CA ILE A 174 -13.54 -17.07 1.71
C ILE A 174 -13.51 -15.87 0.76
N GLU A 175 -14.17 -14.79 1.17
CA GLU A 175 -14.19 -13.51 0.50
C GLU A 175 -13.33 -12.53 1.31
N PRO A 176 -12.13 -12.18 0.85
CA PRO A 176 -11.24 -11.25 1.53
C PRO A 176 -11.91 -9.89 1.77
N PHE A 177 -11.84 -9.41 3.00
CA PHE A 177 -12.48 -8.14 3.37
C PHE A 177 -11.47 -7.11 3.86
N ALA A 178 -10.58 -7.49 4.78
CA ALA A 178 -9.55 -6.60 5.30
C ALA A 178 -8.36 -7.39 5.84
N LEU A 179 -7.20 -6.71 5.90
CA LEU A 179 -6.00 -7.19 6.57
C LEU A 179 -5.80 -6.43 7.87
N TYR A 180 -5.44 -7.15 8.91
CA TYR A 180 -5.15 -6.61 10.24
C TYR A 180 -3.81 -7.15 10.74
N TYR A 181 -2.93 -6.25 11.18
CA TYR A 181 -1.65 -6.61 11.79
C TYR A 181 -1.77 -6.50 13.32
N SER A 182 -1.57 -7.61 14.01
CA SER A 182 -1.72 -7.66 15.47
C SER A 182 -0.43 -7.26 16.18
N LEU A 183 -0.55 -6.82 17.44
CA LEU A 183 0.59 -6.52 18.32
C LEU A 183 1.51 -7.74 18.56
N GLN A 184 1.02 -8.95 18.30
CA GLN A 184 1.80 -10.20 18.33
C GLN A 184 2.54 -10.46 17.01
N GLU A 185 2.67 -9.45 16.17
CA GLU A 185 3.37 -9.48 14.87
C GLU A 185 2.85 -10.54 13.91
N ASN A 186 1.54 -10.73 13.86
CA ASN A 186 0.89 -11.65 12.95
C ASN A 186 -0.11 -10.95 12.03
N TRP A 187 0.02 -11.22 10.75
CA TRP A 187 -1.00 -10.84 9.78
C TRP A 187 -2.24 -11.71 9.94
N THR A 188 -3.38 -11.07 10.00
CA THR A 188 -4.68 -11.70 10.10
C THR A 188 -5.58 -11.19 8.98
N LEU A 189 -6.15 -12.10 8.21
CA LEU A 189 -7.15 -11.82 7.20
C LEU A 189 -8.54 -11.85 7.84
N ILE A 190 -9.27 -10.76 7.71
CA ILE A 190 -10.71 -10.72 7.99
C ILE A 190 -11.40 -11.05 6.67
N ALA A 191 -12.22 -12.10 6.66
CA ALA A 191 -12.92 -12.55 5.45
C ALA A 191 -14.31 -13.09 5.78
N PHE A 192 -15.25 -12.94 4.84
CA PHE A 192 -16.53 -13.64 4.92
C PHE A 192 -16.33 -15.12 4.53
N CYS A 193 -16.63 -16.00 5.45
CA CYS A 193 -16.50 -17.44 5.24
C CYS A 193 -17.79 -18.01 4.67
N ARG A 194 -17.77 -18.47 3.42
CA ARG A 194 -18.97 -19.03 2.74
C ARG A 194 -19.54 -20.27 3.45
N LEU A 195 -18.68 -21.09 4.07
CA LEU A 195 -19.08 -22.28 4.83
C LEU A 195 -19.87 -21.92 6.09
N ARG A 196 -19.44 -20.86 6.81
CA ARG A 196 -20.04 -20.44 8.08
C ARG A 196 -21.03 -19.29 7.93
N LYS A 197 -21.11 -18.69 6.73
CA LYS A 197 -21.97 -17.53 6.41
C LYS A 197 -21.76 -16.34 7.35
N ASP A 198 -20.51 -16.14 7.79
CA ASP A 198 -20.13 -15.11 8.75
C ASP A 198 -18.71 -14.60 8.53
N TYR A 199 -18.41 -13.39 9.01
CA TYR A 199 -17.05 -12.84 9.01
C TYR A 199 -16.19 -13.54 10.06
N ARG A 200 -15.00 -13.95 9.64
CA ARG A 200 -14.02 -14.63 10.48
C ARG A 200 -12.63 -14.06 10.27
N MET A 201 -11.81 -14.24 11.31
CA MET A 201 -10.40 -13.88 11.30
C MET A 201 -9.57 -15.13 11.04
N PHE A 202 -8.67 -15.04 10.06
CA PHE A 202 -7.75 -16.10 9.66
C PHE A 202 -6.32 -15.60 9.78
N ARG A 203 -5.55 -16.13 10.69
CA ARG A 203 -4.11 -15.84 10.80
C ARG A 203 -3.41 -16.40 9.56
N LEU A 204 -2.55 -15.58 8.89
CA LEU A 204 -1.90 -16.01 7.65
C LEU A 204 -0.90 -17.14 7.89
N ASP A 205 -0.23 -17.16 9.03
CA ASP A 205 0.70 -18.23 9.43
C ASP A 205 0.04 -19.61 9.66
N ARG A 206 -1.31 -19.67 9.71
CA ARG A 206 -2.10 -20.89 9.82
C ARG A 206 -2.75 -21.32 8.51
N ILE A 207 -2.54 -20.58 7.45
CA ILE A 207 -2.99 -20.95 6.12
C ILE A 207 -1.94 -21.87 5.50
N LEU A 208 -2.26 -23.14 5.36
CA LEU A 208 -1.36 -24.15 4.81
C LEU A 208 -1.30 -24.10 3.26
N LYS A 209 -2.42 -23.80 2.64
CA LYS A 209 -2.56 -23.64 1.18
C LYS A 209 -3.51 -22.49 0.89
N ILE A 210 -3.21 -21.74 -0.15
CA ILE A 210 -4.03 -20.64 -0.62
C ILE A 210 -4.05 -20.62 -2.14
N HIS A 211 -5.24 -20.51 -2.73
CA HIS A 211 -5.42 -20.42 -4.18
C HIS A 211 -6.47 -19.38 -4.50
N GLN A 212 -6.17 -18.55 -5.50
CA GLN A 212 -7.16 -17.67 -6.11
C GLN A 212 -8.09 -18.50 -6.97
N THR A 213 -9.40 -18.35 -6.77
CA THR A 213 -10.41 -18.99 -7.63
C THR A 213 -10.78 -18.05 -8.80
N ARG A 214 -11.55 -18.54 -9.77
CA ARG A 214 -12.12 -17.68 -10.83
C ARG A 214 -13.38 -16.94 -10.37
N LEU A 215 -13.88 -17.25 -9.16
CA LEU A 215 -15.09 -16.65 -8.62
C LEU A 215 -14.80 -15.25 -8.10
N LYS A 216 -15.70 -14.32 -8.37
CA LYS A 216 -15.71 -12.98 -7.80
C LYS A 216 -16.85 -12.83 -6.79
N PHE A 217 -16.75 -11.84 -5.93
CA PHE A 217 -17.80 -11.46 -5.00
C PHE A 217 -18.09 -9.95 -5.11
N THR A 218 -19.28 -9.56 -4.67
CA THR A 218 -19.66 -8.14 -4.61
C THR A 218 -19.05 -7.51 -3.37
N GLN A 219 -18.57 -6.26 -3.50
CA GLN A 219 -18.01 -5.52 -2.37
C GLN A 219 -18.95 -5.55 -1.17
N HIS A 220 -18.41 -5.89 -0.03
CA HIS A 220 -19.15 -5.93 1.23
C HIS A 220 -19.52 -4.51 1.70
N LYS A 221 -20.74 -4.34 2.24
CA LYS A 221 -21.19 -3.07 2.82
C LYS A 221 -20.57 -2.80 4.21
N MET A 222 -19.98 -3.80 4.83
CA MET A 222 -19.26 -3.68 6.11
C MET A 222 -18.02 -2.83 5.93
N THR A 223 -17.71 -1.93 6.86
CA THR A 223 -16.42 -1.22 6.93
C THR A 223 -15.52 -1.86 7.97
N LEU A 224 -14.19 -1.72 7.82
CA LEU A 224 -13.23 -2.27 8.78
C LEU A 224 -13.44 -1.68 10.18
N GLU A 225 -13.66 -0.38 10.28
CA GLU A 225 -13.93 0.32 11.55
C GLU A 225 -15.15 -0.25 12.27
N LYS A 226 -16.24 -0.44 11.53
CA LYS A 226 -17.47 -1.02 12.08
C LYS A 226 -17.25 -2.44 12.57
N TYR A 227 -16.56 -3.28 11.77
CA TYR A 227 -16.24 -4.64 12.17
C TYR A 227 -15.40 -4.70 13.45
N LEU A 228 -14.34 -3.87 13.55
CA LEU A 228 -13.49 -3.81 14.73
C LEU A 228 -14.24 -3.32 15.96
N ALA A 229 -15.08 -2.29 15.82
CA ALA A 229 -15.92 -1.78 16.91
C ALA A 229 -16.93 -2.82 17.42
N GLU A 230 -17.56 -3.60 16.53
CA GLU A 230 -18.46 -4.70 16.90
C GLU A 230 -17.73 -5.82 17.65
N LYS A 231 -16.50 -6.13 17.22
CA LYS A 231 -15.65 -7.11 17.90
C LYS A 231 -15.23 -6.64 19.28
N GLU A 232 -14.80 -5.39 19.41
CA GLU A 232 -14.37 -4.81 20.68
C GLU A 232 -15.52 -4.81 21.72
N LYS A 233 -16.74 -4.51 21.29
CA LYS A 233 -17.92 -4.60 22.16
C LYS A 233 -18.17 -6.03 22.66
N LYS A 234 -18.03 -7.06 21.80
CA LYS A 234 -18.19 -8.46 22.18
C LYS A 234 -17.11 -8.95 23.16
N PHE A 235 -15.91 -8.38 23.13
CA PHE A 235 -14.83 -8.72 24.07
C PHE A 235 -14.96 -7.96 25.41
N LYS A 236 -15.62 -6.80 25.44
CA LYS A 236 -15.82 -5.99 26.65
C LYS A 236 -17.07 -6.38 27.47
N THR A 237 -17.96 -7.19 26.92
CA THR A 237 -19.07 -7.82 27.67
C THR A 237 -18.65 -9.26 28.03
N PRO A 238 -18.17 -9.54 29.25
CA PRO A 238 -18.05 -10.91 29.70
C PRO A 238 -19.48 -11.48 29.81
N ASP A 239 -19.73 -12.63 29.17
CA ASP A 239 -20.89 -13.46 29.49
C ASP A 239 -20.75 -13.90 30.94
N ILE A 240 -21.29 -13.13 31.87
CA ILE A 240 -21.54 -13.59 33.24
C ILE A 240 -22.90 -14.27 33.17
N PRO A 241 -22.97 -15.60 33.31
CA PRO A 241 -24.23 -16.25 33.55
C PRO A 241 -24.71 -15.78 34.94
N LEU A 242 -25.77 -15.01 34.97
CA LEU A 242 -26.51 -14.78 36.20
C LEU A 242 -27.08 -16.14 36.62
N SER A 243 -26.53 -16.65 37.70
CA SER A 243 -27.02 -17.80 38.45
C SER A 243 -28.45 -17.59 38.99
#